data_c8fd374382ec07d521bfafebd1a9e976
#
_entry.id   c8fd374382ec07d521bfafebd1a9e976
#
_cell.length_a   1.000
_cell.length_b   1.000
_cell.length_c   1.000
_cell.angle_alpha   90.00
_cell.angle_beta   90.00
_cell.angle_gamma   90.00
#
_symmetry.space_group_name_H-M   'P 1'
#
loop_
_entity.id
_entity.type
_entity.pdbx_description
1 polymer ?
#
loop_
_entity_poly.entity_id
_entity_poly.type
_entity_poly.pdbx_seq_one_letter_code
_entity_poly.pdbx_strand_id
1 'polypeptide(L)'
;MWYQRLLLGALVLMVAGCNQHPLTDYRPLDQAGMWSSAIEQLKGLNVSDQEVAQVVKLKRAGISDDTCVELVSSAHVHKRLFTSADSAANLAGAGFTEPQILEFAHADKLDSISLDAVTLKLIGLSDSTMQLVLRRHLKGQPVMASAEISELKNTGLTERQIVDRINAGMTDEQAKREIRERENARNHANTSFVRVRGRKPR
;
A
#
# COMPACT_ATOMS: atom_id res chain seq x y z
N MET A 1 -44.57 -15.97 66.86
CA MET A 1 -43.22 -16.10 66.23
C MET A 1 -43.39 -16.07 64.72
N TRP A 2 -43.39 -14.90 64.15
CA TRP A 2 -43.53 -14.73 62.70
C TRP A 2 -42.43 -13.82 62.19
N TYR A 3 -41.52 -14.34 61.38
CA TYR A 3 -40.43 -13.64 60.75
C TYR A 3 -40.98 -12.83 59.59
N GLN A 4 -41.05 -11.53 59.71
CA GLN A 4 -41.23 -10.61 58.62
C GLN A 4 -39.89 -10.48 57.87
N ARG A 5 -39.78 -11.11 56.72
CA ARG A 5 -38.72 -10.92 55.76
C ARG A 5 -38.98 -9.64 55.00
N LEU A 6 -38.27 -8.59 55.34
CA LEU A 6 -38.15 -7.39 54.54
C LEU A 6 -37.37 -7.73 53.28
N LEU A 7 -38.08 -7.86 52.19
CA LEU A 7 -37.53 -7.83 50.85
C LEU A 7 -37.10 -6.39 50.53
N LEU A 8 -35.84 -6.08 50.79
CA LEU A 8 -35.16 -4.90 50.22
C LEU A 8 -34.96 -5.20 48.71
N GLY A 9 -35.89 -4.74 47.91
CA GLY A 9 -35.71 -4.68 46.46
C GLY A 9 -34.60 -3.71 46.12
N ALA A 10 -33.39 -4.24 45.89
CA ALA A 10 -32.33 -3.46 45.28
C ALA A 10 -32.75 -3.14 43.83
N LEU A 11 -33.30 -1.94 43.63
CA LEU A 11 -33.50 -1.33 42.35
C LEU A 11 -32.09 -1.03 41.78
N VAL A 12 -31.51 -2.00 41.07
CA VAL A 12 -30.34 -1.76 40.25
C VAL A 12 -30.78 -0.88 39.10
N LEU A 13 -30.66 0.41 39.27
CA LEU A 13 -30.68 1.35 38.17
C LEU A 13 -29.46 1.00 37.26
N MET A 14 -29.73 0.16 36.26
CA MET A 14 -28.85 0.07 35.09
C MET A 14 -28.89 1.46 34.45
N VAL A 15 -27.96 2.31 34.84
CA VAL A 15 -27.55 3.44 34.02
C VAL A 15 -26.90 2.81 32.80
N ALA A 16 -27.72 2.48 31.80
CA ALA A 16 -27.24 2.30 30.45
C ALA A 16 -26.62 3.67 30.08
N GLY A 17 -25.34 3.80 30.39
CA GLY A 17 -24.55 4.90 29.85
C GLY A 17 -24.65 4.75 28.33
N CYS A 18 -25.55 5.50 27.73
CA CYS A 18 -25.45 5.82 26.32
C CYS A 18 -24.08 6.48 26.19
N ASN A 19 -23.06 5.69 25.85
CA ASN A 19 -21.89 6.20 25.20
C ASN A 19 -22.41 6.81 23.90
N GLN A 20 -22.86 8.05 23.98
CA GLN A 20 -23.06 8.86 22.78
C GLN A 20 -21.66 9.08 22.25
N HIS A 21 -21.18 8.15 21.41
CA HIS A 21 -20.10 8.47 20.52
C HIS A 21 -20.52 9.74 19.81
N PRO A 22 -19.67 10.79 19.81
CA PRO A 22 -20.01 12.00 19.06
C PRO A 22 -20.38 11.57 17.65
N LEU A 23 -21.53 12.08 17.17
CA LEU A 23 -22.02 11.76 15.84
C LEU A 23 -20.92 12.16 14.85
N THR A 24 -20.47 11.23 14.03
CA THR A 24 -19.46 11.48 12.99
C THR A 24 -19.95 12.62 12.08
N ASP A 25 -19.08 13.58 11.83
CA ASP A 25 -19.34 14.70 10.93
C ASP A 25 -19.04 14.32 9.47
N TYR A 26 -20.09 14.15 8.67
CA TYR A 26 -19.98 13.81 7.25
C TYR A 26 -19.92 15.02 6.31
N ARG A 27 -20.08 16.25 6.82
CA ARG A 27 -20.01 17.48 6.00
C ARG A 27 -18.72 17.60 5.18
N PRO A 28 -17.53 17.17 5.68
CA PRO A 28 -16.31 17.22 4.88
C PRO A 28 -16.39 16.39 3.60
N LEU A 29 -17.14 15.29 3.57
CA LEU A 29 -17.33 14.46 2.36
C LEU A 29 -18.15 15.17 1.30
N ASP A 30 -19.25 15.82 1.71
CA ASP A 30 -20.07 16.64 0.82
C ASP A 30 -19.27 17.82 0.24
N GLN A 31 -18.48 18.50 1.08
CA GLN A 31 -17.55 19.55 0.65
C GLN A 31 -16.45 19.05 -0.31
N ALA A 32 -16.06 17.79 -0.20
CA ALA A 32 -15.13 17.15 -1.12
C ALA A 32 -15.80 16.68 -2.44
N GLY A 33 -17.10 16.93 -2.61
CA GLY A 33 -17.86 16.58 -3.81
C GLY A 33 -18.22 15.11 -3.90
N MET A 34 -18.36 14.43 -2.76
CA MET A 34 -18.83 13.04 -2.73
C MET A 34 -20.35 12.98 -2.90
N TRP A 35 -20.84 12.02 -3.66
CA TRP A 35 -22.27 11.85 -3.89
C TRP A 35 -23.00 11.42 -2.61
N SER A 36 -24.21 11.90 -2.44
CA SER A 36 -25.03 11.59 -1.26
C SER A 36 -25.24 10.09 -1.07
N SER A 37 -25.38 9.31 -2.15
CA SER A 37 -25.51 7.85 -2.09
C SER A 37 -24.27 7.17 -1.48
N ALA A 38 -23.08 7.63 -1.81
CA ALA A 38 -21.83 7.11 -1.26
C ALA A 38 -21.66 7.52 0.22
N ILE A 39 -22.04 8.75 0.57
CA ILE A 39 -22.06 9.20 1.97
C ILE A 39 -23.01 8.32 2.81
N GLU A 40 -24.20 7.98 2.30
CA GLU A 40 -25.11 7.08 2.99
C GLU A 40 -24.55 5.67 3.17
N GLN A 41 -23.81 5.15 2.19
CA GLN A 41 -23.09 3.87 2.34
C GLN A 41 -22.04 3.94 3.45
N LEU A 42 -21.23 5.02 3.50
CA LEU A 42 -20.24 5.22 4.57
C LEU A 42 -20.89 5.37 5.95
N LYS A 43 -22.08 6.02 6.04
CA LYS A 43 -22.88 6.05 7.27
C LYS A 43 -23.33 4.65 7.68
N GLY A 44 -23.74 3.82 6.72
CA GLY A 44 -24.08 2.41 6.95
C GLY A 44 -22.90 1.57 7.48
N LEU A 45 -21.68 1.93 7.11
CA LEU A 45 -20.46 1.31 7.63
C LEU A 45 -20.04 1.86 9.01
N ASN A 46 -20.72 2.87 9.54
CA ASN A 46 -20.38 3.53 10.82
C ASN A 46 -18.93 4.04 10.86
N VAL A 47 -18.50 4.71 9.80
CA VAL A 47 -17.13 5.26 9.73
C VAL A 47 -16.90 6.32 10.80
N SER A 48 -15.70 6.39 11.32
CA SER A 48 -15.25 7.38 12.29
C SER A 48 -14.85 8.70 11.62
N ASP A 49 -14.75 9.80 12.39
CA ASP A 49 -14.22 11.07 11.89
C ASP A 49 -12.81 10.94 11.28
N GLN A 50 -11.99 10.03 11.83
CA GLN A 50 -10.67 9.72 11.28
C GLN A 50 -10.80 9.12 9.88
N GLU A 51 -11.72 8.20 9.65
CA GLU A 51 -11.95 7.58 8.33
C GLU A 51 -12.57 8.58 7.35
N VAL A 52 -13.47 9.45 7.81
CA VAL A 52 -13.98 10.57 7.00
C VAL A 52 -12.82 11.43 6.48
N ALA A 53 -11.85 11.76 7.34
CA ALA A 53 -10.67 12.51 6.92
C ALA A 53 -9.82 11.76 5.89
N GLN A 54 -9.70 10.43 6.00
CA GLN A 54 -9.01 9.60 5.00
C GLN A 54 -9.77 9.60 3.67
N VAL A 55 -11.10 9.46 3.68
CA VAL A 55 -11.91 9.50 2.46
C VAL A 55 -11.81 10.86 1.76
N VAL A 56 -11.78 11.96 2.50
CA VAL A 56 -11.52 13.29 1.92
C VAL A 56 -10.17 13.36 1.20
N LYS A 57 -9.12 12.72 1.73
CA LYS A 57 -7.83 12.63 1.03
C LYS A 57 -7.94 11.85 -0.28
N LEU A 58 -8.65 10.72 -0.29
CA LEU A 58 -8.90 9.93 -1.51
C LEU A 58 -9.63 10.76 -2.57
N LYS A 59 -10.67 11.50 -2.19
CA LYS A 59 -11.40 12.39 -3.09
C LYS A 59 -10.50 13.46 -3.69
N ARG A 60 -9.62 14.08 -2.88
CA ARG A 60 -8.63 15.06 -3.37
C ARG A 60 -7.61 14.46 -4.31
N ALA A 61 -7.31 13.18 -4.18
CA ALA A 61 -6.45 12.42 -5.09
C ALA A 61 -7.16 11.98 -6.38
N GLY A 62 -8.46 12.31 -6.55
CA GLY A 62 -9.25 11.99 -7.74
C GLY A 62 -9.82 10.58 -7.77
N ILE A 63 -9.82 9.87 -6.65
CA ILE A 63 -10.40 8.52 -6.54
C ILE A 63 -11.93 8.63 -6.54
N SER A 64 -12.59 7.72 -7.27
CA SER A 64 -14.05 7.70 -7.40
C SER A 64 -14.75 7.39 -6.07
N ASP A 65 -16.01 7.78 -5.96
CA ASP A 65 -16.82 7.58 -4.75
C ASP A 65 -16.98 6.10 -4.44
N ASP A 66 -17.26 5.29 -5.46
CA ASP A 66 -17.46 3.85 -5.31
C ASP A 66 -16.18 3.19 -4.79
N THR A 67 -15.02 3.56 -5.32
CA THR A 67 -13.73 3.07 -4.85
C THR A 67 -13.42 3.53 -3.43
N CYS A 68 -13.77 4.76 -3.05
CA CYS A 68 -13.64 5.24 -1.68
C CYS A 68 -14.43 4.37 -0.69
N VAL A 69 -15.69 4.07 -1.01
CA VAL A 69 -16.55 3.21 -0.18
C VAL A 69 -15.97 1.79 -0.08
N GLU A 70 -15.54 1.23 -1.20
CA GLU A 70 -14.99 -0.12 -1.26
C GLU A 70 -13.68 -0.25 -0.47
N LEU A 71 -12.80 0.74 -0.51
CA LEU A 71 -11.56 0.77 0.28
C LEU A 71 -11.85 0.76 1.79
N VAL A 72 -12.83 1.56 2.24
CA VAL A 72 -13.25 1.56 3.64
C VAL A 72 -13.89 0.22 4.01
N SER A 73 -14.81 -0.28 3.18
CA SER A 73 -15.46 -1.58 3.37
C SER A 73 -14.45 -2.71 3.49
N SER A 74 -13.44 -2.74 2.62
CA SER A 74 -12.36 -3.71 2.66
C SER A 74 -11.59 -3.67 3.98
N ALA A 75 -11.26 -2.49 4.51
CA ALA A 75 -10.60 -2.36 5.80
C ALA A 75 -11.47 -2.92 6.94
N HIS A 76 -12.78 -2.64 6.92
CA HIS A 76 -13.75 -3.15 7.92
C HIS A 76 -13.91 -4.67 7.85
N VAL A 77 -13.87 -5.27 6.65
CA VAL A 77 -13.84 -6.75 6.49
C VAL A 77 -12.64 -7.34 7.23
N HIS A 78 -11.50 -6.67 7.18
CA HIS A 78 -10.29 -7.03 7.91
C HIS A 78 -10.28 -6.57 9.38
N LYS A 79 -11.43 -6.07 9.90
CA LYS A 79 -11.61 -5.58 11.27
C LYS A 79 -10.64 -4.46 11.66
N ARG A 80 -10.34 -3.56 10.72
CA ARG A 80 -9.46 -2.41 10.91
C ARG A 80 -10.15 -1.14 10.49
N LEU A 81 -9.71 0.00 11.06
CA LEU A 81 -10.05 1.30 10.55
C LEU A 81 -9.31 1.55 9.24
N PHE A 82 -9.95 2.26 8.33
CA PHE A 82 -9.30 2.67 7.09
C PHE A 82 -8.35 3.84 7.35
N THR A 83 -7.06 3.59 7.19
CA THR A 83 -5.98 4.59 7.40
C THR A 83 -5.06 4.75 6.20
N SER A 84 -5.28 3.98 5.13
CA SER A 84 -4.35 3.81 3.99
C SER A 84 -4.64 4.75 2.81
N ALA A 85 -5.27 5.92 3.06
CA ALA A 85 -5.58 6.86 1.99
C ALA A 85 -4.34 7.37 1.25
N ASP A 86 -3.25 7.63 1.98
CA ASP A 86 -2.00 8.10 1.38
C ASP A 86 -1.39 7.02 0.48
N SER A 87 -1.48 5.75 0.87
CA SER A 87 -1.03 4.61 0.05
C SER A 87 -1.83 4.47 -1.24
N ALA A 88 -3.16 4.56 -1.17
CA ALA A 88 -4.03 4.53 -2.34
C ALA A 88 -3.78 5.73 -3.27
N ALA A 89 -3.62 6.93 -2.71
CA ALA A 89 -3.31 8.14 -3.47
C ALA A 89 -1.95 8.05 -4.18
N ASN A 90 -0.93 7.51 -3.52
CA ASN A 90 0.40 7.28 -4.10
C ASN A 90 0.32 6.29 -5.28
N LEU A 91 -0.44 5.21 -5.15
CA LEU A 91 -0.67 4.24 -6.23
C LEU A 91 -1.38 4.89 -7.42
N ALA A 92 -2.44 5.67 -7.18
CA ALA A 92 -3.14 6.43 -8.23
C ALA A 92 -2.19 7.42 -8.92
N GLY A 93 -1.40 8.17 -8.15
CA GLY A 93 -0.36 9.07 -8.68
C GLY A 93 0.75 8.36 -9.47
N ALA A 94 1.04 7.10 -9.15
CA ALA A 94 1.96 6.24 -9.92
C ALA A 94 1.29 5.62 -11.17
N GLY A 95 0.00 5.88 -11.43
CA GLY A 95 -0.72 5.43 -12.62
C GLY A 95 -1.39 4.06 -12.48
N PHE A 96 -1.57 3.56 -11.26
CA PHE A 96 -2.38 2.37 -11.02
C PHE A 96 -3.87 2.71 -11.17
N THR A 97 -4.61 1.82 -11.80
CA THR A 97 -6.07 1.97 -11.93
C THR A 97 -6.77 1.64 -10.61
N GLU A 98 -7.96 2.20 -10.39
CA GLU A 98 -8.75 1.91 -9.20
C GLU A 98 -9.01 0.42 -8.96
N PRO A 99 -9.35 -0.41 -9.97
CA PRO A 99 -9.46 -1.86 -9.77
C PRO A 99 -8.17 -2.52 -9.27
N GLN A 100 -6.98 -2.04 -9.68
CA GLN A 100 -5.70 -2.56 -9.19
C GLN A 100 -5.45 -2.15 -7.72
N ILE A 101 -5.81 -0.92 -7.37
CA ILE A 101 -5.74 -0.44 -5.98
C ILE A 101 -6.66 -1.26 -5.08
N LEU A 102 -7.88 -1.56 -5.54
CA LEU A 102 -8.82 -2.43 -4.83
C LEU A 102 -8.31 -3.86 -4.69
N GLU A 103 -7.65 -4.43 -5.71
CA GLU A 103 -7.01 -5.75 -5.61
C GLU A 103 -6.03 -5.81 -4.43
N PHE A 104 -5.23 -4.75 -4.22
CA PHE A 104 -4.30 -4.66 -3.10
C PHE A 104 -5.00 -4.47 -1.74
N ALA A 105 -6.07 -3.69 -1.71
CA ALA A 105 -6.86 -3.47 -0.51
C ALA A 105 -7.55 -4.76 -0.05
N HIS A 106 -8.18 -5.50 -0.96
CA HIS A 106 -8.85 -6.78 -0.67
C HIS A 106 -7.87 -7.85 -0.17
N ALA A 107 -6.62 -7.81 -0.64
CA ALA A 107 -5.56 -8.70 -0.17
C ALA A 107 -4.92 -8.25 1.16
N ASP A 108 -5.38 -7.17 1.77
CA ASP A 108 -4.80 -6.56 2.98
C ASP A 108 -3.31 -6.16 2.82
N LYS A 109 -2.94 -5.71 1.62
CA LYS A 109 -1.56 -5.41 1.22
C LYS A 109 -1.33 -3.98 0.74
N LEU A 110 -2.35 -3.11 0.84
CA LEU A 110 -2.32 -1.77 0.25
C LEU A 110 -1.09 -0.96 0.70
N ASP A 111 -0.81 -0.93 2.00
CA ASP A 111 0.31 -0.15 2.55
C ASP A 111 1.67 -0.76 2.20
N SER A 112 1.80 -2.09 2.30
CA SER A 112 3.07 -2.77 2.02
C SER A 112 3.45 -2.71 0.53
N ILE A 113 2.46 -2.75 -0.37
CA ILE A 113 2.69 -2.75 -1.82
C ILE A 113 2.86 -1.33 -2.36
N SER A 114 2.26 -0.32 -1.73
CA SER A 114 2.32 1.05 -2.26
C SER A 114 3.75 1.57 -2.36
N LEU A 115 4.61 1.30 -1.39
CA LEU A 115 6.01 1.71 -1.41
C LEU A 115 6.79 1.00 -2.52
N ASP A 116 6.60 -0.31 -2.65
CA ASP A 116 7.22 -1.10 -3.72
C ASP A 116 6.78 -0.62 -5.10
N ALA A 117 5.47 -0.41 -5.30
CA ALA A 117 4.91 0.09 -6.55
C ALA A 117 5.50 1.45 -6.95
N VAL A 118 5.55 2.39 -6.02
CA VAL A 118 6.14 3.72 -6.26
C VAL A 118 7.63 3.60 -6.59
N THR A 119 8.38 2.77 -5.85
CA THR A 119 9.81 2.54 -6.12
C THR A 119 10.02 1.98 -7.53
N LEU A 120 9.28 0.94 -7.93
CA LEU A 120 9.37 0.32 -9.25
C LEU A 120 9.00 1.31 -10.37
N LYS A 121 8.02 2.19 -10.13
CA LYS A 121 7.66 3.25 -11.08
C LYS A 121 8.76 4.29 -11.24
N LEU A 122 9.34 4.75 -10.13
CA LEU A 122 10.42 5.76 -10.14
C LEU A 122 11.66 5.29 -10.91
N ILE A 123 12.00 4.01 -10.85
CA ILE A 123 13.10 3.45 -11.63
C ILE A 123 12.73 3.22 -13.11
N GLY A 124 11.51 3.56 -13.51
CA GLY A 124 11.04 3.52 -14.90
C GLY A 124 10.86 2.11 -15.44
N LEU A 125 10.32 1.19 -14.64
CA LEU A 125 9.80 -0.09 -15.16
C LEU A 125 8.45 0.13 -15.84
N SER A 126 8.16 -0.71 -16.83
CA SER A 126 6.86 -0.72 -17.48
C SER A 126 5.76 -1.22 -16.54
N ASP A 127 4.53 -0.81 -16.79
CA ASP A 127 3.38 -1.21 -15.97
C ASP A 127 3.22 -2.75 -15.95
N SER A 128 3.52 -3.44 -17.07
CA SER A 128 3.47 -4.91 -17.15
C SER A 128 4.49 -5.57 -16.21
N THR A 129 5.70 -5.04 -16.14
CA THR A 129 6.75 -5.56 -15.24
C THR A 129 6.42 -5.28 -13.78
N MET A 130 5.93 -4.08 -13.47
CA MET A 130 5.47 -3.77 -12.12
C MET A 130 4.33 -4.69 -11.67
N GLN A 131 3.32 -4.89 -12.51
CA GLN A 131 2.23 -5.82 -12.22
C GLN A 131 2.72 -7.26 -11.99
N LEU A 132 3.70 -7.73 -12.78
CA LEU A 132 4.30 -9.05 -12.58
C LEU A 132 4.91 -9.17 -11.18
N VAL A 133 5.72 -8.19 -10.75
CA VAL A 133 6.35 -8.16 -9.42
C VAL A 133 5.30 -8.15 -8.32
N LEU A 134 4.36 -7.21 -8.39
CA LEU A 134 3.36 -7.01 -7.35
C LEU A 134 2.39 -8.19 -7.23
N ARG A 135 1.96 -8.79 -8.34
CA ARG A 135 1.11 -9.99 -8.30
C ARG A 135 1.82 -11.20 -7.70
N ARG A 136 3.12 -11.36 -7.95
CA ARG A 136 3.91 -12.41 -7.29
C ARG A 136 3.99 -12.16 -5.78
N HIS A 137 4.23 -10.92 -5.39
CA HIS A 137 4.24 -10.51 -3.98
C HIS A 137 2.89 -10.80 -3.30
N LEU A 138 1.77 -10.44 -3.95
CA LEU A 138 0.42 -10.75 -3.45
C LEU A 138 0.19 -12.24 -3.24
N LYS A 139 0.70 -13.07 -4.16
CA LYS A 139 0.55 -14.52 -4.11
C LYS A 139 1.55 -15.22 -3.19
N GLY A 140 2.42 -14.47 -2.50
CA GLY A 140 3.50 -15.02 -1.69
C GLY A 140 4.51 -15.83 -2.50
N GLN A 141 4.61 -15.59 -3.81
CA GLN A 141 5.58 -16.26 -4.68
C GLN A 141 6.95 -15.59 -4.53
N PRO A 142 8.05 -16.36 -4.70
CA PRO A 142 9.39 -15.78 -4.66
C PRO A 142 9.53 -14.67 -5.72
N VAL A 143 9.93 -13.50 -5.27
CA VAL A 143 10.23 -12.34 -6.10
C VAL A 143 11.26 -11.49 -5.35
N MET A 144 12.19 -10.89 -6.09
CA MET A 144 13.15 -9.95 -5.53
C MET A 144 12.44 -8.72 -4.96
N ALA A 145 12.95 -8.16 -3.87
CA ALA A 145 12.46 -6.89 -3.35
C ALA A 145 12.70 -5.76 -4.35
N SER A 146 11.88 -4.72 -4.28
CA SER A 146 11.96 -3.56 -5.18
C SER A 146 13.33 -2.86 -5.14
N ALA A 147 14.00 -2.90 -4.00
CA ALA A 147 15.36 -2.38 -3.84
C ALA A 147 16.38 -3.12 -4.70
N GLU A 148 16.40 -4.45 -4.67
CA GLU A 148 17.30 -5.29 -5.46
C GLU A 148 17.02 -5.16 -6.97
N ILE A 149 15.74 -5.05 -7.36
CA ILE A 149 15.35 -4.78 -8.75
C ILE A 149 15.90 -3.42 -9.20
N SER A 150 15.81 -2.40 -8.34
CA SER A 150 16.35 -1.07 -8.60
C SER A 150 17.87 -1.11 -8.79
N GLU A 151 18.59 -1.79 -7.92
CA GLU A 151 20.04 -1.92 -8.00
C GLU A 151 20.47 -2.71 -9.26
N LEU A 152 19.80 -3.81 -9.60
CA LEU A 152 20.05 -4.54 -10.83
C LEU A 152 19.90 -3.65 -12.07
N LYS A 153 18.87 -2.80 -12.11
CA LYS A 153 18.69 -1.84 -13.19
C LYS A 153 19.82 -0.81 -13.23
N ASN A 154 20.26 -0.32 -12.08
CA ASN A 154 21.38 0.63 -11.97
C ASN A 154 22.72 0.00 -12.40
N THR A 155 22.91 -1.31 -12.27
CA THR A 155 24.07 -2.02 -12.82
C THR A 155 24.04 -2.20 -14.34
N GLY A 156 22.97 -1.74 -15.00
CA GLY A 156 22.83 -1.73 -16.45
C GLY A 156 22.03 -2.90 -17.03
N LEU A 157 21.28 -3.65 -16.22
CA LEU A 157 20.35 -4.63 -16.75
C LEU A 157 19.20 -3.95 -17.47
N THR A 158 18.85 -4.51 -18.61
CA THR A 158 17.63 -4.15 -19.32
C THR A 158 16.41 -4.71 -18.57
N GLU A 159 15.26 -4.09 -18.77
CA GLU A 159 14.02 -4.56 -18.19
C GLU A 159 13.71 -6.02 -18.54
N ARG A 160 13.95 -6.43 -19.78
CA ARG A 160 13.79 -7.83 -20.21
C ARG A 160 14.64 -8.79 -19.37
N GLN A 161 15.91 -8.43 -19.14
CA GLN A 161 16.80 -9.25 -18.32
C GLN A 161 16.33 -9.33 -16.86
N ILE A 162 15.72 -8.26 -16.33
CA ILE A 162 15.11 -8.25 -15.00
C ILE A 162 13.90 -9.18 -14.95
N VAL A 163 13.02 -9.10 -15.97
CA VAL A 163 11.85 -10.00 -16.11
C VAL A 163 12.27 -11.47 -16.18
N ASP A 164 13.33 -11.78 -16.94
CA ASP A 164 13.86 -13.15 -17.04
C ASP A 164 14.29 -13.68 -15.65
N ARG A 165 14.93 -12.85 -14.82
CA ARG A 165 15.33 -13.20 -13.46
C ARG A 165 14.15 -13.39 -12.51
N ILE A 166 13.17 -12.50 -12.61
CA ILE A 166 11.91 -12.63 -11.86
C ILE A 166 11.22 -13.95 -12.21
N ASN A 167 11.16 -14.28 -13.51
CA ASN A 167 10.54 -15.52 -13.98
C ASN A 167 11.32 -16.76 -13.58
N ALA A 168 12.65 -16.68 -13.49
CA ALA A 168 13.52 -17.73 -12.97
C ALA A 168 13.41 -17.90 -11.43
N GLY A 169 12.65 -17.04 -10.74
CA GLY A 169 12.50 -17.07 -9.27
C GLY A 169 13.76 -16.64 -8.53
N MET A 170 14.53 -15.68 -9.08
CA MET A 170 15.71 -15.15 -8.43
C MET A 170 15.36 -14.57 -7.05
N THR A 171 16.13 -14.95 -6.04
CA THR A 171 16.02 -14.44 -4.66
C THR A 171 16.85 -13.18 -4.46
N ASP A 172 16.58 -12.43 -3.38
CA ASP A 172 17.36 -11.24 -3.00
C ASP A 172 18.84 -11.55 -2.84
N GLU A 173 19.20 -12.69 -2.23
CA GLU A 173 20.59 -13.10 -2.05
C GLU A 173 21.31 -13.39 -3.37
N GLN A 174 20.59 -13.92 -4.35
CA GLN A 174 21.13 -14.14 -5.69
C GLN A 174 21.29 -12.80 -6.43
N ALA A 175 20.32 -11.89 -6.28
CA ALA A 175 20.38 -10.54 -6.84
C ALA A 175 21.57 -9.77 -6.28
N LYS A 176 21.76 -9.76 -4.96
CA LYS A 176 22.90 -9.10 -4.29
C LYS A 176 24.25 -9.66 -4.74
N ARG A 177 24.35 -10.96 -5.01
CA ARG A 177 25.58 -11.54 -5.59
C ARG A 177 25.85 -11.04 -6.99
N GLU A 178 24.83 -11.06 -7.87
CA GLU A 178 24.97 -10.58 -9.25
C GLU A 178 25.32 -9.08 -9.28
N ILE A 179 24.70 -8.25 -8.42
CA ILE A 179 25.01 -6.83 -8.29
C ILE A 179 26.51 -6.65 -7.97
N ARG A 180 27.01 -7.32 -6.92
CA ARG A 180 28.44 -7.24 -6.54
C ARG A 180 29.39 -7.68 -7.64
N GLU A 181 29.09 -8.74 -8.35
CA GLU A 181 29.91 -9.23 -9.47
C GLU A 181 29.98 -8.20 -10.61
N ARG A 182 28.85 -7.55 -10.93
CA ARG A 182 28.77 -6.51 -11.95
C ARG A 182 29.52 -5.24 -11.56
N GLU A 183 29.41 -4.81 -10.31
CA GLU A 183 30.14 -3.66 -9.78
C GLU A 183 31.66 -3.92 -9.80
N ASN A 184 32.10 -5.08 -9.38
CA ASN A 184 33.51 -5.48 -9.44
C ASN A 184 34.03 -5.48 -10.88
N ALA A 185 33.29 -6.05 -11.82
CA ALA A 185 33.66 -6.05 -13.23
C ALA A 185 33.77 -4.61 -13.79
N ARG A 186 32.83 -3.72 -13.43
CA ARG A 186 32.87 -2.31 -13.82
C ARG A 186 34.08 -1.57 -13.25
N ASN A 187 34.42 -1.82 -11.99
CA ASN A 187 35.57 -1.22 -11.32
C ASN A 187 36.90 -1.69 -11.96
N HIS A 188 37.00 -2.99 -12.29
CA HIS A 188 38.16 -3.53 -12.99
C HIS A 188 38.32 -2.94 -14.39
N ALA A 189 37.24 -2.77 -15.13
CA ALA A 189 37.26 -2.14 -16.47
C ALA A 189 37.74 -0.68 -16.38
N ASN A 190 37.24 0.09 -15.42
CA ASN A 190 37.63 1.48 -15.23
C ASN A 190 39.12 1.61 -14.83
N THR A 191 39.62 0.71 -13.98
CA THR A 191 41.02 0.74 -13.53
C THR A 191 42.00 0.41 -14.67
N SER A 192 41.61 -0.50 -15.57
CA SER A 192 42.40 -0.82 -16.76
C SER A 192 42.46 0.31 -17.78
N PHE A 193 41.37 1.08 -17.93
CA PHE A 193 41.33 2.24 -18.82
C PHE A 193 42.24 3.38 -18.37
N VAL A 194 42.33 3.61 -17.03
CA VAL A 194 43.24 4.63 -16.47
C VAL A 194 44.70 4.25 -16.67
N ARG A 195 45.05 2.95 -16.58
CA ARG A 195 46.45 2.46 -16.79
C ARG A 195 46.93 2.63 -18.24
N VAL A 196 46.03 2.49 -19.22
CA VAL A 196 46.42 2.64 -20.64
C VAL A 196 46.63 4.10 -21.02
N ARG A 197 45.87 5.08 -20.45
CA ARG A 197 46.03 6.49 -20.70
C ARG A 197 47.28 7.13 -20.03
N GLY A 198 47.81 6.49 -18.99
CA GLY A 198 49.00 6.99 -18.27
C GLY A 198 50.35 6.66 -18.93
N ARG A 199 50.43 5.84 -19.99
CA ARG A 199 51.64 5.58 -20.76
C ARG A 199 51.81 6.70 -21.83
N LYS A 200 52.51 7.79 -21.49
CA LYS A 200 53.06 8.69 -22.50
C LYS A 200 54.02 7.90 -23.41
N PRO A 201 53.90 8.00 -24.72
CA PRO A 201 54.96 7.47 -25.61
C PRO A 201 56.24 8.27 -25.36
N ARG A 202 57.33 7.56 -25.19
CA ARG A 202 58.68 8.14 -25.17
C ARG A 202 59.13 8.46 -26.58
#